data_129a669d1bb1872c7031620b6eb5706b
#
_entry.id   129a669d1bb1872c7031620b6eb5706b
#
_cell.length_a   1.000
_cell.length_b   1.000
_cell.length_c   1.000
_cell.angle_alpha   90.00
_cell.angle_beta   90.00
_cell.angle_gamma   90.00
#
_symmetry.space_group_name_H-M   'P 1'
#
loop_
_entity.id
_entity.type
_entity.pdbx_description
1 polymer ?
#
loop_
_entity_poly.entity_id
_entity_poly.type
_entity_poly.pdbx_seq_one_letter_code
_entity_poly.pdbx_strand_id
1 'polypeptide(L)'
;KGNKAILNDPARGTYSVSVESFDKSFTGICLMFEPSENFEPGGKPKSMISFSKEKMRGAGVAVAFTVMTTVTMSLIGIINPAFSRIFIDRLLTGQNSEWLIPFIGSLAMLSIIQIVMAFIEAIYTARIGAKIDAMGSTSFMWKVLRLPMEFFTQRMAGDIQQRKGSNASVARTLADTFAPLVIEAGMMVFYLVVMIRYSLLLTMVGILSIVINMFLSRIISKKRVNITRVSMRDAGKLTGATVAGIEMIETIKASGAENGFFEKWSGYQASVNTQRVKYAKLNQYLGMIPSLVSAITNTVVLVIGVYLVMEGAFTVGMVMAFQGFLGSFMKQKKKFISAGQTLQEMRTSMERIEDVMKYP
;
A
#
# COMPACT_ATOMS: atom_id res chain seq x y z
N LYS A 1 10.95 -29.46 -11.97
CA LYS A 1 11.58 -28.87 -13.15
C LYS A 1 13.09 -28.87 -12.95
N GLY A 2 13.82 -29.68 -13.67
CA GLY A 2 15.24 -29.95 -13.39
C GLY A 2 15.43 -30.68 -12.06
N ASN A 3 16.56 -30.51 -11.40
CA ASN A 3 16.90 -31.19 -10.14
C ASN A 3 16.32 -30.46 -8.89
N LYS A 4 15.15 -29.79 -9.01
CA LYS A 4 14.49 -29.04 -7.93
C LYS A 4 13.02 -29.40 -7.82
N ALA A 5 12.56 -29.64 -6.59
CA ALA A 5 11.15 -29.76 -6.23
C ALA A 5 10.58 -28.38 -5.92
N ILE A 6 9.41 -28.07 -6.43
CA ILE A 6 8.67 -26.85 -6.11
C ILE A 6 7.61 -27.21 -5.09
N LEU A 7 7.70 -26.64 -3.91
CA LEU A 7 6.75 -26.84 -2.81
C LEU A 7 5.89 -25.61 -2.64
N ASN A 8 4.59 -25.83 -2.46
CA ASN A 8 3.66 -24.79 -2.04
C ASN A 8 3.23 -25.07 -0.60
N ASP A 9 3.93 -24.47 0.35
CA ASP A 9 3.70 -24.62 1.78
C ASP A 9 2.77 -23.46 2.24
N PRO A 10 1.62 -23.75 2.86
CA PRO A 10 0.73 -22.71 3.39
C PRO A 10 1.42 -21.71 4.34
N ALA A 11 2.46 -22.16 5.08
CA ALA A 11 3.22 -21.33 6.00
C ALA A 11 4.34 -20.52 5.34
N ARG A 12 4.92 -21.02 4.24
CA ARG A 12 6.11 -20.46 3.59
C ARG A 12 5.84 -19.95 2.16
N GLY A 13 4.67 -20.28 1.59
CA GLY A 13 4.35 -20.01 0.19
C GLY A 13 5.11 -20.93 -0.76
N THR A 14 5.14 -20.58 -2.03
CA THR A 14 5.84 -21.38 -3.06
C THR A 14 7.34 -21.13 -3.03
N TYR A 15 8.12 -22.18 -2.81
CA TYR A 15 9.58 -22.16 -2.84
C TYR A 15 10.15 -23.41 -3.50
N SER A 16 11.39 -23.34 -3.95
CA SER A 16 12.08 -24.50 -4.57
C SER A 16 13.16 -25.04 -3.65
N VAL A 17 13.19 -26.35 -3.49
CA VAL A 17 14.23 -27.09 -2.72
C VAL A 17 14.94 -28.06 -3.64
N SER A 18 16.16 -28.49 -3.28
CA SER A 18 16.82 -29.59 -3.97
C SER A 18 16.05 -30.90 -3.72
N VAL A 19 16.11 -31.82 -4.68
CA VAL A 19 15.46 -33.14 -4.53
C VAL A 19 15.97 -33.89 -3.29
N GLU A 20 17.26 -33.79 -2.97
CA GLU A 20 17.85 -34.39 -1.77
C GLU A 20 17.25 -33.79 -0.47
N SER A 21 17.03 -32.48 -0.43
CA SER A 21 16.44 -31.82 0.73
C SER A 21 14.95 -32.11 0.85
N PHE A 22 14.26 -32.30 -0.27
CA PHE A 22 12.87 -32.73 -0.31
C PHE A 22 12.75 -34.17 0.22
N ASP A 23 13.58 -35.07 -0.25
CA ASP A 23 13.57 -36.50 0.12
C ASP A 23 13.76 -36.69 1.62
N LYS A 24 14.67 -35.95 2.24
CA LYS A 24 14.88 -35.96 3.69
C LYS A 24 13.70 -35.50 4.53
N SER A 25 12.80 -34.69 3.97
CA SER A 25 11.62 -34.12 4.66
C SER A 25 10.33 -34.79 4.23
N PHE A 26 10.33 -35.62 3.20
CA PHE A 26 9.16 -36.27 2.65
C PHE A 26 8.79 -37.51 3.45
N THR A 27 7.55 -37.57 3.90
CA THR A 27 7.06 -38.71 4.73
C THR A 27 6.75 -39.97 3.92
N GLY A 28 6.93 -39.95 2.60
CA GLY A 28 6.63 -41.09 1.72
C GLY A 28 5.15 -41.18 1.29
N ILE A 29 4.28 -40.36 1.86
CA ILE A 29 2.84 -40.37 1.53
C ILE A 29 2.50 -39.13 0.72
N CYS A 30 1.90 -39.35 -0.45
CA CYS A 30 1.40 -38.29 -1.34
C CYS A 30 -0.07 -38.58 -1.69
N LEU A 31 -0.93 -37.57 -1.56
CA LEU A 31 -2.30 -37.62 -2.04
C LEU A 31 -2.36 -36.96 -3.42
N MET A 32 -2.73 -37.70 -4.43
CA MET A 32 -2.96 -37.19 -5.78
C MET A 32 -4.47 -37.04 -5.99
N PHE A 33 -4.85 -35.86 -6.51
CA PHE A 33 -6.25 -35.56 -6.82
C PHE A 33 -6.37 -35.33 -8.31
N GLU A 34 -7.30 -36.06 -8.94
CA GLU A 34 -7.68 -35.86 -10.33
C GLU A 34 -9.14 -35.38 -10.37
N PRO A 35 -9.47 -34.41 -11.24
CA PRO A 35 -10.87 -33.99 -11.39
C PRO A 35 -11.69 -35.15 -11.91
N SER A 36 -12.83 -35.44 -11.25
CA SER A 36 -13.80 -36.44 -11.73
C SER A 36 -14.50 -35.92 -12.99
N GLU A 37 -15.14 -36.83 -13.74
CA GLU A 37 -15.91 -36.49 -14.95
C GLU A 37 -17.03 -35.45 -14.69
N ASN A 38 -17.55 -35.42 -13.47
CA ASN A 38 -18.56 -34.43 -13.01
C ASN A 38 -17.97 -33.22 -12.29
N PHE A 39 -16.65 -33.00 -12.34
CA PHE A 39 -16.01 -31.85 -11.70
C PHE A 39 -16.32 -30.60 -12.48
N GLU A 40 -17.14 -29.74 -11.91
CA GLU A 40 -17.33 -28.38 -12.40
C GLU A 40 -16.32 -27.44 -11.73
N PRO A 41 -15.41 -26.77 -12.49
CA PRO A 41 -14.51 -25.79 -11.94
C PRO A 41 -15.28 -24.61 -11.35
N GLY A 42 -15.44 -24.61 -10.02
CA GLY A 42 -16.12 -23.57 -9.28
C GLY A 42 -15.14 -22.62 -8.56
N GLY A 43 -15.71 -21.69 -7.78
CA GLY A 43 -14.89 -20.90 -6.85
C GLY A 43 -14.15 -19.74 -7.47
N LYS A 44 -14.57 -19.16 -8.62
CA LYS A 44 -14.00 -17.93 -9.12
C LYS A 44 -14.16 -16.81 -8.07
N PRO A 45 -13.06 -16.22 -7.57
CA PRO A 45 -13.15 -15.12 -6.62
C PRO A 45 -13.92 -13.95 -7.25
N LYS A 46 -14.83 -13.34 -6.49
CA LYS A 46 -15.53 -12.14 -6.96
C LYS A 46 -14.53 -11.06 -7.39
N SER A 47 -14.89 -10.33 -8.43
CA SER A 47 -14.14 -9.14 -8.81
C SER A 47 -14.16 -8.12 -7.67
N MET A 48 -12.98 -7.56 -7.35
CA MET A 48 -12.85 -6.49 -6.35
C MET A 48 -13.75 -5.29 -6.67
N ILE A 49 -13.97 -5.00 -7.95
CA ILE A 49 -14.84 -3.91 -8.41
C ILE A 49 -16.29 -4.18 -8.02
N SER A 50 -16.78 -5.39 -8.25
CA SER A 50 -18.13 -5.81 -7.90
C SER A 50 -18.38 -5.73 -6.38
N PHE A 51 -17.43 -6.23 -5.59
CA PHE A 51 -17.46 -6.14 -4.13
C PHE A 51 -17.44 -4.69 -3.63
N SER A 52 -16.53 -3.86 -4.18
CA SER A 52 -16.43 -2.44 -3.83
C SER A 52 -17.72 -1.71 -4.13
N LYS A 53 -18.32 -1.95 -5.29
CA LYS A 53 -19.61 -1.35 -5.69
C LYS A 53 -20.74 -1.73 -4.72
N GLU A 54 -20.78 -2.99 -4.28
CA GLU A 54 -21.76 -3.47 -3.32
C GLU A 54 -21.59 -2.81 -1.94
N LYS A 55 -20.37 -2.72 -1.43
CA LYS A 55 -20.06 -2.10 -0.13
C LYS A 55 -20.20 -0.58 -0.13
N MET A 56 -20.01 0.07 -1.27
CA MET A 56 -20.19 1.52 -1.44
C MET A 56 -21.65 1.90 -1.75
N ARG A 57 -22.57 0.95 -1.83
CA ARG A 57 -23.98 1.20 -2.04
C ARG A 57 -24.55 2.03 -0.87
N GLY A 58 -25.12 3.18 -1.18
CA GLY A 58 -25.60 4.17 -0.17
C GLY A 58 -24.56 5.20 0.28
N ALA A 59 -23.29 5.11 -0.18
CA ALA A 59 -22.28 6.14 0.03
C ALA A 59 -21.96 6.94 -1.25
N GLY A 60 -22.70 6.76 -2.34
CA GLY A 60 -22.40 7.29 -3.66
C GLY A 60 -22.19 8.80 -3.72
N VAL A 61 -23.02 9.59 -3.04
CA VAL A 61 -22.88 11.05 -2.98
C VAL A 61 -21.57 11.45 -2.27
N ALA A 62 -21.25 10.78 -1.17
CA ALA A 62 -20.03 11.07 -0.42
C ALA A 62 -18.77 10.68 -1.22
N VAL A 63 -18.80 9.55 -1.92
CA VAL A 63 -17.73 9.12 -2.84
C VAL A 63 -17.58 10.09 -3.99
N ALA A 64 -18.68 10.54 -4.63
CA ALA A 64 -18.63 11.54 -5.68
C ALA A 64 -18.01 12.85 -5.17
N PHE A 65 -18.33 13.27 -3.95
CA PHE A 65 -17.75 14.45 -3.33
C PHE A 65 -16.22 14.28 -3.09
N THR A 66 -15.78 13.14 -2.55
CA THR A 66 -14.34 12.86 -2.39
C THR A 66 -13.63 12.84 -3.75
N VAL A 67 -14.24 12.26 -4.77
CA VAL A 67 -13.73 12.29 -6.14
C VAL A 67 -13.56 13.73 -6.63
N MET A 68 -14.57 14.58 -6.46
CA MET A 68 -14.49 15.99 -6.86
C MET A 68 -13.41 16.77 -6.10
N THR A 69 -13.29 16.57 -4.78
CA THR A 69 -12.24 17.22 -3.98
C THR A 69 -10.85 16.77 -4.41
N THR A 70 -10.66 15.48 -4.66
CA THR A 70 -9.38 14.93 -5.18
C THR A 70 -9.05 15.49 -6.55
N VAL A 71 -10.02 15.63 -7.47
CA VAL A 71 -9.82 16.29 -8.78
C VAL A 71 -9.39 17.74 -8.59
N THR A 72 -10.07 18.48 -7.75
CA THR A 72 -9.75 19.90 -7.48
C THR A 72 -8.34 20.03 -6.91
N MET A 73 -7.98 19.22 -5.91
CA MET A 73 -6.62 19.20 -5.33
C MET A 73 -5.55 18.83 -6.37
N SER A 74 -5.88 17.91 -7.26
CA SER A 74 -4.98 17.51 -8.34
C SER A 74 -4.77 18.62 -9.36
N LEU A 75 -5.82 19.34 -9.74
CA LEU A 75 -5.74 20.50 -10.64
C LEU A 75 -4.90 21.63 -10.01
N ILE A 76 -5.11 21.92 -8.73
CA ILE A 76 -4.30 22.90 -8.00
C ILE A 76 -2.83 22.47 -7.98
N GLY A 77 -2.57 21.15 -7.81
CA GLY A 77 -1.21 20.59 -7.86
C GLY A 77 -0.48 20.82 -9.19
N ILE A 78 -1.21 20.99 -10.31
CA ILE A 78 -0.65 21.36 -11.61
C ILE A 78 -0.26 22.83 -11.65
N ILE A 79 -1.00 23.67 -10.97
CA ILE A 79 -0.78 25.13 -10.98
C ILE A 79 0.55 25.50 -10.30
N ASN A 80 0.92 24.82 -9.22
CA ASN A 80 2.13 25.11 -8.46
C ASN A 80 3.44 25.15 -9.30
N PRO A 81 3.76 24.15 -10.14
CA PRO A 81 4.93 24.21 -11.01
C PRO A 81 4.84 25.34 -12.07
N ALA A 82 3.62 25.62 -12.58
CA ALA A 82 3.42 26.71 -13.51
C ALA A 82 3.66 28.09 -12.86
N PHE A 83 3.20 28.25 -11.61
CA PHE A 83 3.50 29.46 -10.84
C PHE A 83 5.00 29.63 -10.57
N SER A 84 5.71 28.57 -10.23
CA SER A 84 7.17 28.61 -10.06
C SER A 84 7.86 29.09 -11.33
N ARG A 85 7.40 28.66 -12.51
CA ARG A 85 7.95 29.13 -13.79
C ARG A 85 7.70 30.63 -13.98
N ILE A 86 6.48 31.11 -13.79
CA ILE A 86 6.12 32.53 -13.95
C ILE A 86 6.93 33.40 -12.98
N PHE A 87 7.08 32.94 -11.73
CA PHE A 87 7.86 33.65 -10.73
C PHE A 87 9.31 33.86 -11.18
N ILE A 88 9.97 32.79 -11.63
CA ILE A 88 11.38 32.84 -12.00
C ILE A 88 11.57 33.62 -13.30
N ASP A 89 10.77 33.32 -14.34
CA ASP A 89 10.99 33.86 -15.68
C ASP A 89 10.51 35.31 -15.84
N ARG A 90 9.54 35.77 -15.02
CA ARG A 90 8.93 37.09 -15.19
C ARG A 90 9.18 38.07 -14.03
N LEU A 91 9.09 37.58 -12.78
CA LEU A 91 9.24 38.42 -11.61
C LEU A 91 10.69 38.56 -11.19
N LEU A 92 11.42 37.43 -11.09
CA LEU A 92 12.80 37.44 -10.62
C LEU A 92 13.76 38.12 -11.61
N THR A 93 13.46 38.06 -12.91
CA THR A 93 14.21 38.75 -13.97
C THR A 93 13.93 40.28 -14.06
N GLY A 94 13.04 40.79 -13.19
CA GLY A 94 12.72 42.19 -13.10
C GLY A 94 11.83 42.75 -14.23
N GLN A 95 11.32 41.89 -15.13
CA GLN A 95 10.47 42.34 -16.25
C GLN A 95 9.15 42.92 -15.80
N ASN A 96 8.57 42.45 -14.66
CA ASN A 96 7.27 42.87 -14.16
C ASN A 96 7.27 42.95 -12.62
N SER A 97 8.09 43.79 -12.04
CA SER A 97 8.20 43.96 -10.57
C SER A 97 6.86 44.38 -9.89
N GLU A 98 6.00 45.10 -10.60
CA GLU A 98 4.68 45.50 -10.12
C GLU A 98 3.74 44.32 -9.84
N TRP A 99 3.97 43.16 -10.46
CA TRP A 99 3.19 41.97 -10.27
C TRP A 99 3.56 41.17 -9.02
N LEU A 100 4.58 41.57 -8.28
CA LEU A 100 5.08 40.85 -7.10
C LEU A 100 3.99 40.70 -6.02
N ILE A 101 3.31 41.80 -5.67
CA ILE A 101 2.27 41.78 -4.62
C ILE A 101 1.04 40.97 -5.03
N PRO A 102 0.45 41.16 -6.24
CA PRO A 102 -0.66 40.32 -6.71
C PRO A 102 -0.26 38.84 -6.82
N PHE A 103 0.99 38.53 -7.20
CA PHE A 103 1.48 37.17 -7.32
C PHE A 103 1.59 36.48 -5.96
N ILE A 104 2.18 37.14 -4.96
CA ILE A 104 2.25 36.62 -3.58
C ILE A 104 0.83 36.44 -3.02
N GLY A 105 -0.07 37.40 -3.25
CA GLY A 105 -1.47 37.29 -2.85
C GLY A 105 -2.17 36.08 -3.48
N SER A 106 -1.95 35.82 -4.77
CA SER A 106 -2.51 34.65 -5.46
C SER A 106 -1.94 33.34 -4.94
N LEU A 107 -0.64 33.26 -4.64
CA LEU A 107 -0.03 32.08 -4.01
C LEU A 107 -0.59 31.82 -2.60
N ALA A 108 -0.72 32.87 -1.79
CA ALA A 108 -1.31 32.78 -0.45
C ALA A 108 -2.76 32.29 -0.53
N MET A 109 -3.57 32.86 -1.41
CA MET A 109 -4.95 32.42 -1.65
C MET A 109 -5.00 30.95 -2.09
N LEU A 110 -4.15 30.55 -3.01
CA LEU A 110 -4.05 29.17 -3.51
C LEU A 110 -3.67 28.19 -2.40
N SER A 111 -2.72 28.59 -1.53
CA SER A 111 -2.33 27.81 -0.36
C SER A 111 -3.46 27.65 0.66
N ILE A 112 -4.20 28.72 0.91
CA ILE A 112 -5.39 28.68 1.79
C ILE A 112 -6.45 27.72 1.20
N ILE A 113 -6.74 27.83 -0.10
CA ILE A 113 -7.67 26.91 -0.77
C ILE A 113 -7.19 25.46 -0.64
N GLN A 114 -5.90 25.18 -0.84
CA GLN A 114 -5.33 23.84 -0.67
C GLN A 114 -5.54 23.30 0.74
N ILE A 115 -5.27 24.12 1.77
CA ILE A 115 -5.45 23.71 3.18
C ILE A 115 -6.92 23.41 3.47
N VAL A 116 -7.83 24.28 3.04
CA VAL A 116 -9.28 24.09 3.24
C VAL A 116 -9.77 22.82 2.54
N MET A 117 -9.37 22.64 1.28
CA MET A 117 -9.76 21.45 0.52
C MET A 117 -9.19 20.16 1.12
N ALA A 118 -7.93 20.17 1.57
CA ALA A 118 -7.32 19.02 2.24
C ALA A 118 -8.04 18.68 3.55
N PHE A 119 -8.44 19.69 4.32
CA PHE A 119 -9.20 19.51 5.55
C PHE A 119 -10.59 18.90 5.27
N ILE A 120 -11.29 19.42 4.26
CA ILE A 120 -12.59 18.90 3.84
C ILE A 120 -12.44 17.45 3.36
N GLU A 121 -11.45 17.15 2.51
CA GLU A 121 -11.19 15.81 2.00
C GLU A 121 -10.94 14.83 3.15
N ALA A 122 -10.11 15.19 4.13
CA ALA A 122 -9.80 14.36 5.29
C ALA A 122 -11.05 14.02 6.12
N ILE A 123 -11.91 15.02 6.38
CA ILE A 123 -13.15 14.81 7.15
C ILE A 123 -14.11 13.88 6.39
N TYR A 124 -14.34 14.13 5.10
CA TYR A 124 -15.28 13.32 4.33
C TYR A 124 -14.79 11.90 4.11
N THR A 125 -13.50 11.72 3.85
CA THR A 125 -12.89 10.38 3.74
C THR A 125 -13.03 9.60 5.04
N ALA A 126 -12.77 10.23 6.19
CA ALA A 126 -12.98 9.61 7.49
C ALA A 126 -14.46 9.23 7.75
N ARG A 127 -15.41 10.12 7.40
CA ARG A 127 -16.85 9.84 7.52
C ARG A 127 -17.31 8.71 6.62
N ILE A 128 -16.81 8.64 5.37
CA ILE A 128 -17.11 7.55 4.44
C ILE A 128 -16.59 6.23 5.00
N GLY A 129 -15.33 6.19 5.43
CA GLY A 129 -14.73 5.03 6.04
C GLY A 129 -15.51 4.53 7.25
N ALA A 130 -15.87 5.43 8.18
CA ALA A 130 -16.67 5.10 9.35
C ALA A 130 -18.07 4.56 8.98
N LYS A 131 -18.73 5.15 7.98
CA LYS A 131 -20.05 4.68 7.51
C LYS A 131 -19.97 3.29 6.90
N ILE A 132 -18.99 3.03 6.04
CA ILE A 132 -18.80 1.72 5.39
C ILE A 132 -18.46 0.66 6.44
N ASP A 133 -17.60 1.00 7.42
CA ASP A 133 -17.25 0.09 8.53
C ASP A 133 -18.47 -0.23 9.40
N ALA A 134 -19.22 0.79 9.83
CA ALA A 134 -20.42 0.59 10.64
C ALA A 134 -21.44 -0.32 9.93
N MET A 135 -21.74 -0.04 8.64
CA MET A 135 -22.64 -0.88 7.85
C MET A 135 -22.09 -2.30 7.66
N GLY A 136 -20.80 -2.45 7.37
CA GLY A 136 -20.15 -3.73 7.18
C GLY A 136 -20.11 -4.56 8.46
N SER A 137 -19.73 -3.95 9.57
CA SER A 137 -19.63 -4.61 10.88
C SER A 137 -21.01 -5.00 11.43
N THR A 138 -22.03 -4.14 11.26
CA THR A 138 -23.41 -4.45 11.66
C THR A 138 -24.00 -5.59 10.83
N SER A 139 -23.86 -5.53 9.51
CA SER A 139 -24.33 -6.60 8.61
C SER A 139 -23.62 -7.94 8.90
N PHE A 140 -22.30 -7.88 9.19
CA PHE A 140 -21.53 -9.07 9.55
C PHE A 140 -22.03 -9.69 10.86
N MET A 141 -22.21 -8.90 11.93
CA MET A 141 -22.72 -9.41 13.22
C MET A 141 -24.12 -9.94 13.09
N TRP A 142 -24.99 -9.29 12.32
CA TRP A 142 -26.34 -9.76 12.06
C TRP A 142 -26.36 -11.13 11.39
N LYS A 143 -25.47 -11.40 10.43
CA LYS A 143 -25.32 -12.71 9.80
C LYS A 143 -24.75 -13.72 10.81
N VAL A 144 -23.68 -13.38 11.55
CA VAL A 144 -23.07 -14.27 12.55
C VAL A 144 -24.08 -14.79 13.56
N LEU A 145 -24.94 -13.91 14.09
CA LEU A 145 -25.98 -14.31 15.06
C LEU A 145 -27.03 -15.26 14.51
N ARG A 146 -27.10 -15.43 13.19
CA ARG A 146 -28.07 -16.32 12.50
C ARG A 146 -27.43 -17.58 11.94
N LEU A 147 -26.12 -17.77 12.14
CA LEU A 147 -25.43 -18.96 11.68
C LEU A 147 -25.74 -20.18 12.56
N PRO A 148 -25.78 -21.40 11.99
CA PRO A 148 -25.99 -22.62 12.74
C PRO A 148 -24.83 -22.92 13.69
N MET A 149 -25.08 -23.69 14.74
CA MET A 149 -24.06 -24.06 15.75
C MET A 149 -22.85 -24.78 15.14
N GLU A 150 -23.05 -25.54 14.09
CA GLU A 150 -21.96 -26.24 13.37
C GLU A 150 -20.86 -25.29 12.86
N PHE A 151 -21.22 -24.05 12.51
CA PHE A 151 -20.27 -23.03 12.12
C PHE A 151 -19.31 -22.68 13.25
N PHE A 152 -19.81 -22.60 14.48
CA PHE A 152 -19.04 -22.20 15.66
C PHE A 152 -18.17 -23.33 16.23
N THR A 153 -18.56 -24.59 16.05
CA THR A 153 -17.77 -25.74 16.51
C THR A 153 -16.46 -25.89 15.74
N GLN A 154 -16.40 -25.37 14.51
CA GLN A 154 -15.21 -25.47 13.65
C GLN A 154 -14.33 -24.22 13.68
N ARG A 155 -14.73 -23.16 14.39
CA ARG A 155 -14.04 -21.85 14.37
C ARG A 155 -13.93 -21.25 15.76
N MET A 156 -12.76 -20.69 16.05
CA MET A 156 -12.54 -20.00 17.32
C MET A 156 -13.21 -18.62 17.33
N ALA A 157 -13.71 -18.18 18.49
CA ALA A 157 -14.30 -16.85 18.66
C ALA A 157 -13.36 -15.72 18.24
N GLY A 158 -12.05 -15.88 18.48
CA GLY A 158 -11.02 -14.94 18.06
C GLY A 158 -10.90 -14.79 16.54
N ASP A 159 -11.10 -15.86 15.78
CA ASP A 159 -11.10 -15.80 14.31
C ASP A 159 -12.31 -14.99 13.79
N ILE A 160 -13.48 -15.19 14.36
CA ILE A 160 -14.69 -14.43 14.02
C ILE A 160 -14.51 -12.94 14.34
N GLN A 161 -13.92 -12.63 15.51
CA GLN A 161 -13.61 -11.24 15.89
C GLN A 161 -12.60 -10.59 14.94
N GLN A 162 -11.58 -11.33 14.51
CA GLN A 162 -10.60 -10.86 13.53
C GLN A 162 -11.26 -10.59 12.17
N ARG A 163 -12.18 -11.45 11.73
CA ARG A 163 -12.95 -11.26 10.48
C ARG A 163 -13.86 -10.03 10.55
N LYS A 164 -14.49 -9.78 11.72
CA LYS A 164 -15.21 -8.53 11.96
C LYS A 164 -14.28 -7.31 11.81
N GLY A 165 -13.08 -7.34 12.40
CA GLY A 165 -12.08 -6.27 12.27
C GLY A 165 -11.63 -6.02 10.82
N SER A 166 -11.72 -7.04 9.95
CA SER A 166 -11.42 -6.90 8.53
C SER A 166 -12.38 -5.94 7.80
N ASN A 167 -13.61 -5.73 8.30
CA ASN A 167 -14.53 -4.73 7.73
C ASN A 167 -13.97 -3.31 7.84
N ALA A 168 -13.40 -2.95 8.99
CA ALA A 168 -12.75 -1.64 9.17
C ALA A 168 -11.58 -1.44 8.20
N SER A 169 -10.76 -2.48 8.00
CA SER A 169 -9.65 -2.45 7.05
C SER A 169 -10.14 -2.28 5.61
N VAL A 170 -11.16 -3.04 5.21
CA VAL A 170 -11.78 -2.92 3.88
C VAL A 170 -12.39 -1.54 3.68
N ALA A 171 -13.14 -1.03 4.68
CA ALA A 171 -13.78 0.28 4.60
C ALA A 171 -12.75 1.40 4.41
N ARG A 172 -11.66 1.37 5.17
CA ARG A 172 -10.56 2.32 5.04
C ARG A 172 -9.89 2.24 3.67
N THR A 173 -9.58 1.04 3.19
CA THR A 173 -8.97 0.85 1.86
C THR A 173 -9.88 1.34 0.75
N LEU A 174 -11.18 1.12 0.84
CA LEU A 174 -12.14 1.62 -0.15
C LEU A 174 -12.19 3.15 -0.18
N ALA A 175 -12.19 3.80 0.98
CA ALA A 175 -12.27 5.25 1.09
C ALA A 175 -10.94 5.92 0.72
N ASP A 176 -9.80 5.45 1.28
CA ASP A 176 -8.51 6.14 1.20
C ASP A 176 -7.71 5.77 -0.05
N THR A 177 -7.96 4.59 -0.64
CA THR A 177 -7.13 4.06 -1.73
C THR A 177 -7.91 3.87 -3.01
N PHE A 178 -9.03 3.13 -2.96
CA PHE A 178 -9.73 2.73 -4.17
C PHE A 178 -10.41 3.90 -4.88
N ALA A 179 -11.08 4.76 -4.12
CA ALA A 179 -11.79 5.91 -4.71
C ALA A 179 -10.85 6.94 -5.36
N PRO A 180 -9.71 7.34 -4.74
CA PRO A 180 -8.75 8.26 -5.35
C PRO A 180 -7.94 7.67 -6.51
N LEU A 181 -7.74 6.34 -6.54
CA LEU A 181 -6.82 5.67 -7.48
C LEU A 181 -7.10 5.97 -8.95
N VAL A 182 -8.37 6.04 -9.34
CA VAL A 182 -8.78 6.30 -10.72
C VAL A 182 -8.35 7.72 -11.16
N ILE A 183 -8.50 8.69 -10.25
CA ILE A 183 -8.13 10.09 -10.52
C ILE A 183 -6.61 10.20 -10.58
N GLU A 184 -5.92 9.57 -9.66
CA GLU A 184 -4.45 9.57 -9.62
C GLU A 184 -3.86 8.92 -10.88
N ALA A 185 -4.52 7.90 -11.45
CA ALA A 185 -4.15 7.33 -12.74
C ALA A 185 -4.29 8.35 -13.89
N GLY A 186 -5.41 9.05 -13.95
CA GLY A 186 -5.62 10.12 -14.91
C GLY A 186 -4.60 11.25 -14.79
N MET A 187 -4.29 11.65 -13.55
CA MET A 187 -3.28 12.67 -13.27
C MET A 187 -1.87 12.23 -13.67
N MET A 188 -1.54 10.96 -13.48
CA MET A 188 -0.25 10.42 -13.93
C MET A 188 -0.10 10.55 -15.46
N VAL A 189 -1.14 10.22 -16.21
CA VAL A 189 -1.14 10.40 -17.67
C VAL A 189 -1.04 11.89 -18.03
N PHE A 190 -1.77 12.75 -17.33
CA PHE A 190 -1.71 14.20 -17.54
C PHE A 190 -0.29 14.76 -17.32
N TYR A 191 0.34 14.45 -16.18
CA TYR A 191 1.72 14.88 -15.94
C TYR A 191 2.69 14.40 -17.01
N LEU A 192 2.52 13.16 -17.49
CA LEU A 192 3.34 12.61 -18.56
C LEU A 192 3.19 13.41 -19.85
N VAL A 193 1.95 13.72 -20.26
CA VAL A 193 1.68 14.54 -21.44
C VAL A 193 2.29 15.93 -21.32
N VAL A 194 2.14 16.59 -20.16
CA VAL A 194 2.74 17.90 -19.90
C VAL A 194 4.26 17.83 -19.99
N MET A 195 4.88 16.84 -19.36
CA MET A 195 6.35 16.66 -19.41
C MET A 195 6.87 16.46 -20.84
N ILE A 196 6.17 15.65 -21.66
CA ILE A 196 6.51 15.45 -23.08
C ILE A 196 6.44 16.77 -23.85
N ARG A 197 5.46 17.63 -23.56
CA ARG A 197 5.32 18.96 -24.17
C ARG A 197 6.44 19.92 -23.79
N TYR A 198 7.03 19.77 -22.61
CA TYR A 198 8.18 20.57 -22.19
C TYR A 198 9.47 20.11 -22.90
N SER A 199 9.81 18.81 -22.76
CA SER A 199 10.99 18.21 -23.41
C SER A 199 10.85 16.69 -23.44
N LEU A 200 10.93 16.11 -24.63
CA LEU A 200 10.94 14.67 -24.81
C LEU A 200 12.18 14.03 -24.16
N LEU A 201 13.36 14.68 -24.32
CA LEU A 201 14.63 14.19 -23.77
C LEU A 201 14.60 14.09 -22.24
N LEU A 202 14.19 15.16 -21.55
CA LEU A 202 14.09 15.16 -20.09
C LEU A 202 13.01 14.16 -19.60
N THR A 203 11.93 13.99 -20.36
CA THR A 203 10.87 13.03 -20.04
C THR A 203 11.37 11.59 -20.15
N MET A 204 12.18 11.27 -21.17
CA MET A 204 12.80 9.96 -21.29
C MET A 204 13.72 9.63 -20.12
N VAL A 205 14.52 10.59 -19.64
CA VAL A 205 15.33 10.43 -18.42
C VAL A 205 14.45 10.14 -17.20
N GLY A 206 13.34 10.86 -17.05
CA GLY A 206 12.37 10.62 -16.00
C GLY A 206 11.74 9.21 -16.07
N ILE A 207 11.32 8.78 -17.25
CA ILE A 207 10.74 7.44 -17.47
C ILE A 207 11.78 6.35 -17.19
N LEU A 208 13.01 6.51 -17.69
CA LEU A 208 14.10 5.56 -17.41
C LEU A 208 14.34 5.39 -15.92
N SER A 209 14.36 6.49 -15.17
CA SER A 209 14.48 6.49 -13.71
C SER A 209 13.33 5.69 -13.05
N ILE A 210 12.10 5.82 -13.58
CA ILE A 210 10.96 5.08 -13.05
C ILE A 210 11.10 3.59 -13.30
N VAL A 211 11.54 3.20 -14.48
CA VAL A 211 11.77 1.79 -14.83
C VAL A 211 12.84 1.19 -13.92
N ILE A 212 13.96 1.89 -13.73
CA ILE A 212 15.03 1.47 -12.81
C ILE A 212 14.50 1.33 -11.38
N ASN A 213 13.78 2.34 -10.88
CA ASN A 213 13.17 2.30 -9.55
C ASN A 213 12.19 1.15 -9.38
N MET A 214 11.38 0.86 -10.40
CA MET A 214 10.41 -0.24 -10.35
C MET A 214 11.11 -1.60 -10.32
N PHE A 215 12.16 -1.78 -11.10
CA PHE A 215 12.98 -2.99 -11.10
C PHE A 215 13.66 -3.21 -9.74
N LEU A 216 14.31 -2.18 -9.20
CA LEU A 216 14.94 -2.23 -7.89
C LEU A 216 13.92 -2.50 -6.77
N SER A 217 12.77 -1.85 -6.81
CA SER A 217 11.68 -2.06 -5.84
C SER A 217 11.17 -3.51 -5.87
N ARG A 218 11.12 -4.14 -7.03
CA ARG A 218 10.72 -5.55 -7.17
C ARG A 218 11.74 -6.51 -6.53
N ILE A 219 13.03 -6.24 -6.70
CA ILE A 219 14.12 -7.02 -6.06
C ILE A 219 14.05 -6.87 -4.53
N ILE A 220 13.90 -5.63 -4.06
CA ILE A 220 13.79 -5.29 -2.64
C ILE A 220 12.58 -5.98 -2.01
N SER A 221 11.42 -5.92 -2.65
CA SER A 221 10.19 -6.54 -2.17
C SER A 221 10.34 -8.04 -1.96
N LYS A 222 10.99 -8.75 -2.89
CA LYS A 222 11.25 -10.19 -2.76
C LYS A 222 12.09 -10.52 -1.52
N LYS A 223 13.11 -9.71 -1.22
CA LYS A 223 13.95 -9.91 -0.03
C LYS A 223 13.20 -9.63 1.27
N ARG A 224 12.33 -8.60 1.28
CA ARG A 224 11.53 -8.25 2.46
C ARG A 224 10.52 -9.34 2.84
N VAL A 225 9.86 -9.95 1.86
CA VAL A 225 8.84 -10.98 2.10
C VAL A 225 9.37 -12.12 2.97
N ASN A 226 10.57 -12.61 2.74
CA ASN A 226 11.14 -13.72 3.50
C ASN A 226 11.37 -13.35 4.98
N ILE A 227 11.90 -12.14 5.24
CA ILE A 227 12.16 -11.69 6.62
C ILE A 227 10.84 -11.43 7.35
N THR A 228 9.86 -10.85 6.67
CA THR A 228 8.53 -10.60 7.24
C THR A 228 7.85 -11.90 7.66
N ARG A 229 7.94 -12.96 6.85
CA ARG A 229 7.37 -14.27 7.19
C ARG A 229 7.98 -14.87 8.47
N VAL A 230 9.30 -14.84 8.60
CA VAL A 230 10.00 -15.31 9.81
C VAL A 230 9.61 -14.47 11.02
N SER A 231 9.57 -13.15 10.86
CA SER A 231 9.15 -12.22 11.92
C SER A 231 7.71 -12.47 12.38
N MET A 232 6.79 -12.72 11.46
CA MET A 232 5.39 -13.03 11.80
C MET A 232 5.25 -14.37 12.54
N ARG A 233 6.00 -15.38 12.13
CA ARG A 233 6.01 -16.67 12.81
C ARG A 233 6.51 -16.55 14.25
N ASP A 234 7.63 -15.84 14.45
CA ASP A 234 8.22 -15.68 15.77
C ASP A 234 7.34 -14.79 16.67
N ALA A 235 6.70 -13.75 16.11
CA ALA A 235 5.69 -12.95 16.80
C ALA A 235 4.47 -13.79 17.20
N GLY A 236 4.02 -14.71 16.35
CA GLY A 236 2.94 -15.65 16.67
C GLY A 236 3.27 -16.56 17.85
N LYS A 237 4.52 -17.08 17.91
CA LYS A 237 4.99 -17.88 19.04
C LYS A 237 5.02 -17.08 20.35
N LEU A 238 5.52 -15.84 20.29
CA LEU A 238 5.53 -14.95 21.43
C LEU A 238 4.11 -14.64 21.94
N THR A 239 3.21 -14.30 21.02
CA THR A 239 1.81 -14.02 21.38
C THR A 239 1.15 -15.26 21.99
N GLY A 240 1.32 -16.44 21.40
CA GLY A 240 0.80 -17.69 21.93
C GLY A 240 1.34 -18.01 23.32
N ALA A 241 2.65 -17.84 23.53
CA ALA A 241 3.25 -18.03 24.84
C ALA A 241 2.74 -17.02 25.89
N THR A 242 2.53 -15.75 25.46
CA THR A 242 2.01 -14.71 26.35
C THR A 242 0.58 -15.03 26.78
N VAL A 243 -0.30 -15.39 25.84
CA VAL A 243 -1.69 -15.75 26.12
C VAL A 243 -1.76 -16.97 27.03
N ALA A 244 -1.04 -18.04 26.68
CA ALA A 244 -1.01 -19.26 27.49
C ALA A 244 -0.48 -19.01 28.91
N GLY A 245 0.53 -18.13 29.05
CA GLY A 245 1.05 -17.77 30.38
C GLY A 245 0.06 -16.99 31.23
N ILE A 246 -0.73 -16.12 30.63
CA ILE A 246 -1.79 -15.37 31.34
C ILE A 246 -2.94 -16.31 31.71
N GLU A 247 -3.37 -17.18 30.79
CA GLU A 247 -4.43 -18.16 31.05
C GLU A 247 -4.04 -19.18 32.14
N MET A 248 -2.76 -19.55 32.21
CA MET A 248 -2.25 -20.53 33.18
C MET A 248 -1.56 -19.86 34.38
N ILE A 249 -1.81 -18.57 34.64
CA ILE A 249 -1.06 -17.82 35.65
C ILE A 249 -1.18 -18.43 37.05
N GLU A 250 -2.36 -18.95 37.43
CA GLU A 250 -2.59 -19.63 38.70
C GLU A 250 -1.72 -20.89 38.85
N THR A 251 -1.66 -21.70 37.76
CA THR A 251 -0.84 -22.92 37.76
C THR A 251 0.65 -22.57 37.83
N ILE A 252 1.11 -21.55 37.08
CA ILE A 252 2.51 -21.08 37.11
C ILE A 252 2.88 -20.63 38.52
N LYS A 253 2.00 -19.85 39.17
CA LYS A 253 2.22 -19.37 40.57
C LYS A 253 2.15 -20.48 41.60
N ALA A 254 1.19 -21.37 41.49
CA ALA A 254 1.06 -22.51 42.40
C ALA A 254 2.22 -23.49 42.36
N SER A 255 2.83 -23.64 41.18
CA SER A 255 4.00 -24.52 40.96
C SER A 255 5.38 -23.86 41.15
N GLY A 256 5.41 -22.51 41.41
CA GLY A 256 6.68 -21.75 41.50
C GLY A 256 7.49 -21.73 40.20
N ALA A 257 6.82 -21.87 39.05
CA ALA A 257 7.46 -22.04 37.74
C ALA A 257 7.68 -20.70 36.98
N GLU A 258 7.58 -19.54 37.67
CA GLU A 258 7.69 -18.21 37.05
C GLU A 258 9.02 -18.03 36.31
N ASN A 259 10.13 -18.45 36.92
CA ASN A 259 11.44 -18.28 36.32
C ASN A 259 11.59 -19.08 35.01
N GLY A 260 11.16 -20.35 34.99
CA GLY A 260 11.21 -21.19 33.79
C GLY A 260 10.29 -20.69 32.69
N PHE A 261 9.09 -20.19 33.05
CA PHE A 261 8.18 -19.56 32.08
C PHE A 261 8.78 -18.28 31.53
N PHE A 262 9.36 -17.42 32.37
CA PHE A 262 9.97 -16.17 31.95
C PHE A 262 11.18 -16.40 31.05
N GLU A 263 12.03 -17.38 31.35
CA GLU A 263 13.16 -17.77 30.50
C GLU A 263 12.69 -18.13 29.08
N LYS A 264 11.68 -18.99 28.98
CA LYS A 264 11.10 -19.38 27.68
C LYS A 264 10.47 -18.20 26.94
N TRP A 265 9.70 -17.37 27.65
CA TRP A 265 9.05 -16.19 27.08
C TRP A 265 10.08 -15.16 26.61
N SER A 266 11.09 -14.88 27.42
CA SER A 266 12.17 -13.94 27.08
C SER A 266 12.99 -14.41 25.88
N GLY A 267 13.18 -15.72 25.71
CA GLY A 267 13.78 -16.30 24.52
C GLY A 267 12.98 -16.00 23.25
N TYR A 268 11.65 -16.12 23.29
CA TYR A 268 10.81 -15.73 22.16
C TYR A 268 10.84 -14.21 21.92
N GLN A 269 10.83 -13.40 22.96
CA GLN A 269 10.94 -11.94 22.84
C GLN A 269 12.28 -11.53 22.23
N ALA A 270 13.38 -12.14 22.64
CA ALA A 270 14.70 -11.90 22.07
C ALA A 270 14.77 -12.27 20.58
N SER A 271 14.14 -13.41 20.19
CA SER A 271 14.03 -13.81 18.77
C SER A 271 13.28 -12.77 17.96
N VAL A 272 12.10 -12.35 18.43
CA VAL A 272 11.29 -11.31 17.77
C VAL A 272 12.05 -10.00 17.60
N ASN A 273 12.75 -9.55 18.67
CA ASN A 273 13.55 -8.32 18.61
C ASN A 273 14.71 -8.45 17.62
N THR A 274 15.39 -9.59 17.59
CA THR A 274 16.47 -9.88 16.62
C THR A 274 15.94 -9.77 15.18
N GLN A 275 14.79 -10.37 14.90
CA GLN A 275 14.17 -10.28 13.57
C GLN A 275 13.73 -8.86 13.25
N ARG A 276 13.18 -8.11 14.21
CA ARG A 276 12.82 -6.68 14.01
C ARG A 276 14.04 -5.84 13.67
N VAL A 277 15.16 -6.02 14.36
CA VAL A 277 16.41 -5.31 14.08
C VAL A 277 16.94 -5.66 12.69
N LYS A 278 16.95 -6.95 12.31
CA LYS A 278 17.33 -7.40 10.96
C LYS A 278 16.44 -6.77 9.89
N TYR A 279 15.14 -6.78 10.13
CA TYR A 279 14.16 -6.16 9.22
C TYR A 279 14.38 -4.64 9.11
N ALA A 280 14.55 -3.94 10.24
CA ALA A 280 14.76 -2.50 10.26
C ALA A 280 16.05 -2.11 9.52
N LYS A 281 17.17 -2.82 9.77
CA LYS A 281 18.43 -2.62 9.05
C LYS A 281 18.26 -2.80 7.54
N LEU A 282 17.66 -3.92 7.12
CA LEU A 282 17.43 -4.18 5.70
C LEU A 282 16.50 -3.14 5.08
N ASN A 283 15.44 -2.76 5.80
CA ASN A 283 14.48 -1.77 5.35
C ASN A 283 15.13 -0.39 5.19
N GLN A 284 16.02 -0.01 6.11
CA GLN A 284 16.77 1.25 6.03
C GLN A 284 17.69 1.26 4.81
N TYR A 285 18.55 0.26 4.65
CA TYR A 285 19.49 0.20 3.53
C TYR A 285 18.77 0.10 2.17
N LEU A 286 17.81 -0.80 2.06
CA LEU A 286 17.10 -0.98 0.80
C LEU A 286 16.08 0.14 0.52
N GLY A 287 15.59 0.81 1.57
CA GLY A 287 14.69 1.96 1.44
C GLY A 287 15.37 3.21 0.91
N MET A 288 16.70 3.34 1.11
CA MET A 288 17.49 4.45 0.58
C MET A 288 17.69 4.37 -0.95
N ILE A 289 17.72 3.17 -1.53
CA ILE A 289 18.01 2.99 -2.96
C ILE A 289 17.03 3.76 -3.86
N PRO A 290 15.70 3.64 -3.69
CA PRO A 290 14.76 4.43 -4.50
C PRO A 290 14.89 5.94 -4.34
N SER A 291 15.26 6.42 -3.15
CA SER A 291 15.47 7.85 -2.91
C SER A 291 16.76 8.35 -3.55
N LEU A 292 17.84 7.54 -3.52
CA LEU A 292 19.08 7.85 -4.24
C LEU A 292 18.86 7.93 -5.75
N VAL A 293 18.14 6.97 -6.34
CA VAL A 293 17.80 7.02 -7.78
C VAL A 293 17.01 8.30 -8.09
N SER A 294 16.06 8.68 -7.24
CA SER A 294 15.29 9.91 -7.44
C SER A 294 16.18 11.17 -7.31
N ALA A 295 17.11 11.21 -6.36
CA ALA A 295 18.04 12.31 -6.19
C ALA A 295 18.96 12.44 -7.42
N ILE A 296 19.56 11.33 -7.88
CA ILE A 296 20.38 11.29 -9.09
C ILE A 296 19.57 11.78 -10.30
N THR A 297 18.33 11.33 -10.44
CA THR A 297 17.46 11.76 -11.54
C THR A 297 17.22 13.27 -11.52
N ASN A 298 16.91 13.84 -10.34
CA ASN A 298 16.72 15.27 -10.20
C ASN A 298 17.98 16.06 -10.56
N THR A 299 19.16 15.56 -10.15
CA THR A 299 20.45 16.16 -10.52
C THR A 299 20.72 16.08 -12.02
N VAL A 300 20.49 14.91 -12.64
CA VAL A 300 20.67 14.74 -14.10
C VAL A 300 19.72 15.64 -14.88
N VAL A 301 18.45 15.71 -14.47
CA VAL A 301 17.46 16.61 -15.09
C VAL A 301 17.86 18.07 -14.92
N LEU A 302 18.43 18.45 -13.78
CA LEU A 302 18.93 19.80 -13.55
C LEU A 302 20.11 20.13 -14.48
N VAL A 303 21.10 19.23 -14.56
CA VAL A 303 22.30 19.44 -15.41
C VAL A 303 21.90 19.55 -16.88
N ILE A 304 21.07 18.62 -17.38
CA ILE A 304 20.58 18.68 -18.77
C ILE A 304 19.72 19.93 -18.98
N GLY A 305 18.89 20.28 -17.99
CA GLY A 305 18.05 21.47 -18.03
C GLY A 305 18.88 22.76 -18.13
N VAL A 306 19.95 22.88 -17.34
CA VAL A 306 20.87 24.02 -17.40
C VAL A 306 21.58 24.08 -18.77
N TYR A 307 21.99 22.92 -19.29
CA TYR A 307 22.58 22.85 -20.64
C TYR A 307 21.61 23.39 -21.72
N LEU A 308 20.33 22.99 -21.66
CA LEU A 308 19.29 23.49 -22.56
C LEU A 308 19.00 24.99 -22.38
N VAL A 309 19.19 25.52 -21.17
CA VAL A 309 19.08 26.96 -20.93
C VAL A 309 20.25 27.71 -21.57
N MET A 310 21.47 27.17 -21.50
CA MET A 310 22.66 27.77 -22.15
C MET A 310 22.52 27.78 -23.69
N GLU A 311 21.86 26.78 -24.26
CA GLU A 311 21.53 26.74 -25.69
C GLU A 311 20.36 27.67 -26.08
N GLY A 312 19.69 28.30 -25.12
CA GLY A 312 18.55 29.19 -25.38
C GLY A 312 17.23 28.45 -25.67
N ALA A 313 17.21 27.09 -25.59
CA ALA A 313 16.03 26.29 -25.84
C ALA A 313 15.07 26.25 -24.65
N PHE A 314 15.57 26.52 -23.44
CA PHE A 314 14.82 26.52 -22.18
C PHE A 314 15.04 27.82 -21.39
N THR A 315 14.07 28.11 -20.49
CA THR A 315 14.26 29.12 -19.45
C THR A 315 14.54 28.44 -18.09
N VAL A 316 15.12 29.18 -17.15
CA VAL A 316 15.34 28.65 -15.80
C VAL A 316 14.04 28.22 -15.14
N GLY A 317 12.97 29.02 -15.33
CA GLY A 317 11.64 28.67 -14.83
C GLY A 317 11.06 27.41 -15.47
N MET A 318 11.36 27.13 -16.74
CA MET A 318 10.95 25.88 -17.39
C MET A 318 11.63 24.67 -16.76
N VAL A 319 12.93 24.76 -16.39
CA VAL A 319 13.62 23.66 -15.69
C VAL A 319 12.97 23.39 -14.33
N MET A 320 12.69 24.44 -13.56
CA MET A 320 12.05 24.30 -12.24
C MET A 320 10.63 23.74 -12.33
N ALA A 321 9.85 24.20 -13.33
CA ALA A 321 8.52 23.66 -13.58
C ALA A 321 8.58 22.18 -13.96
N PHE A 322 9.51 21.78 -14.83
CA PHE A 322 9.71 20.39 -15.21
C PHE A 322 10.07 19.52 -14.01
N GLN A 323 10.97 19.98 -13.12
CA GLN A 323 11.29 19.27 -11.88
C GLN A 323 10.07 19.13 -10.96
N GLY A 324 9.23 20.16 -10.87
CA GLY A 324 7.97 20.10 -10.13
C GLY A 324 6.99 19.05 -10.69
N PHE A 325 6.84 18.99 -12.01
CA PHE A 325 6.02 17.97 -12.67
C PHE A 325 6.60 16.56 -12.50
N LEU A 326 7.92 16.40 -12.65
CA LEU A 326 8.61 15.13 -12.43
C LEU A 326 8.43 14.65 -10.98
N GLY A 327 8.55 15.54 -9.99
CA GLY A 327 8.33 15.26 -8.58
C GLY A 327 6.90 14.78 -8.31
N SER A 328 5.91 15.46 -8.90
CA SER A 328 4.49 15.08 -8.81
C SER A 328 4.22 13.72 -9.47
N PHE A 329 4.78 13.48 -10.65
CA PHE A 329 4.69 12.20 -11.34
C PHE A 329 5.30 11.05 -10.52
N MET A 330 6.49 11.26 -9.92
CA MET A 330 7.15 10.30 -9.04
C MET A 330 6.33 9.99 -7.78
N LYS A 331 5.66 11.01 -7.22
CA LYS A 331 4.76 10.86 -6.06
C LYS A 331 3.55 10.00 -6.41
N GLN A 332 2.92 10.23 -7.56
CA GLN A 332 1.78 9.43 -8.04
C GLN A 332 2.18 7.96 -8.26
N LYS A 333 3.31 7.72 -8.91
CA LYS A 333 3.85 6.37 -9.08
C LYS A 333 4.00 5.62 -7.75
N LYS A 334 4.54 6.28 -6.71
CA LYS A 334 4.71 5.66 -5.38
C LYS A 334 3.37 5.28 -4.77
N LYS A 335 2.37 6.14 -4.87
CA LYS A 335 1.00 5.87 -4.43
C LYS A 335 0.39 4.67 -5.18
N PHE A 336 0.60 4.58 -6.50
CA PHE A 336 0.10 3.48 -7.32
C PHE A 336 0.68 2.12 -6.91
N ILE A 337 1.98 2.06 -6.63
CA ILE A 337 2.64 0.82 -6.17
C ILE A 337 2.12 0.41 -4.79
N SER A 338 1.99 1.36 -3.86
CA SER A 338 1.46 1.07 -2.51
C SER A 338 -0.02 0.67 -2.58
N ALA A 339 -0.81 1.31 -3.45
CA ALA A 339 -2.21 0.96 -3.67
C ALA A 339 -2.37 -0.49 -4.14
N GLY A 340 -1.50 -0.97 -5.04
CA GLY A 340 -1.53 -2.37 -5.48
C GLY A 340 -1.33 -3.36 -4.33
N GLN A 341 -0.44 -3.07 -3.37
CA GLN A 341 -0.24 -3.89 -2.18
C GLN A 341 -1.46 -3.84 -1.25
N THR A 342 -1.96 -2.65 -0.97
CA THR A 342 -3.14 -2.45 -0.11
C THR A 342 -4.39 -3.11 -0.69
N LEU A 343 -4.56 -3.08 -2.01
CA LEU A 343 -5.66 -3.77 -2.70
C LEU A 343 -5.52 -5.30 -2.59
N GLN A 344 -4.31 -5.83 -2.63
CA GLN A 344 -4.09 -7.27 -2.43
C GLN A 344 -4.41 -7.71 -0.99
N GLU A 345 -4.06 -6.90 0.01
CA GLU A 345 -4.42 -7.12 1.41
C GLU A 345 -5.95 -7.01 1.62
N MET A 346 -6.59 -6.03 0.97
CA MET A 346 -8.04 -5.89 0.98
C MET A 346 -8.73 -7.12 0.40
N ARG A 347 -8.20 -7.71 -0.68
CA ARG A 347 -8.74 -8.93 -1.27
C ARG A 347 -8.75 -10.08 -0.27
N THR A 348 -7.65 -10.28 0.47
CA THR A 348 -7.58 -11.31 1.52
C THR A 348 -8.60 -11.05 2.63
N SER A 349 -8.76 -9.79 3.04
CA SER A 349 -9.77 -9.40 4.02
C SER A 349 -11.19 -9.62 3.50
N MET A 350 -11.44 -9.33 2.24
CA MET A 350 -12.70 -9.56 1.55
C MET A 350 -13.08 -11.05 1.52
N GLU A 351 -12.15 -11.92 1.13
CA GLU A 351 -12.36 -13.37 1.09
C GLU A 351 -12.73 -13.92 2.48
N ARG A 352 -12.10 -13.42 3.53
CA ARG A 352 -12.40 -13.78 4.93
C ARG A 352 -13.80 -13.33 5.38
N ILE A 353 -14.23 -12.15 4.97
CA ILE A 353 -15.58 -11.64 5.27
C ILE A 353 -16.62 -12.45 4.48
N GLU A 354 -16.37 -12.68 3.19
CA GLU A 354 -17.32 -13.41 2.34
C GLU A 354 -17.53 -14.87 2.76
N ASP A 355 -16.50 -15.52 3.31
CA ASP A 355 -16.61 -16.87 3.87
C ASP A 355 -17.71 -16.99 4.95
N VAL A 356 -17.84 -15.93 5.77
CA VAL A 356 -18.90 -15.86 6.80
C VAL A 356 -20.23 -15.42 6.18
N MET A 357 -20.20 -14.41 5.32
CA MET A 357 -21.42 -13.81 4.76
C MET A 357 -22.18 -14.75 3.81
N LYS A 358 -21.45 -15.63 3.13
CA LYS A 358 -22.01 -16.61 2.17
C LYS A 358 -22.24 -17.99 2.76
N TYR A 359 -21.90 -18.20 4.02
CA TYR A 359 -22.18 -19.48 4.67
C TYR A 359 -23.69 -19.76 4.63
N PRO A 360 -24.10 -20.96 4.15
CA PRO A 360 -25.51 -21.33 3.92
C PRO A 360 -26.35 -21.29 5.20
#